data_d80efdd27ddd5922c8852be1ae473b56
#
_entry.id   d80efdd27ddd5922c8852be1ae473b56
#
_cell.length_a   1.000
_cell.length_b   1.000
_cell.length_c   1.000
_cell.angle_alpha   90.00
_cell.angle_beta   90.00
_cell.angle_gamma   90.00
#
_symmetry.space_group_name_H-M   'P 1'
#
loop_
_entity.id
_entity.type
_entity.pdbx_description
1 polymer ?
#
loop_
_entity_poly.entity_id
_entity_poly.type
_entity_poly.pdbx_seq_one_letter_code
_entity_poly.pdbx_strand_id
1 'polypeptide(L)'
;PLAAVTVPIFGIILFMLIAIAGGITIYGLKSSKSASTKVPVKKYVAIIVIALALITPTVCGAYQTANQVVPGTSDAMWDSMAWINENTADNTVVASWWDFGYLFEIAADRQVIFDGGSQSGNSRAFWLGQAMTTDNMDLSAGIFRMLGTSGENATNTLTDYTGSPGKATDILIDILPKNAQDAKNTLINTYGLTNEQANTIIPLTHPD
;
A
#
# COMPACT_ATOMS: atom_id res chain seq x y z
N PRO A 1 2.90 14.95 5.43
CA PRO A 1 2.44 14.43 4.14
C PRO A 1 2.22 15.52 3.09
N LEU A 2 1.71 16.71 3.43
CA LEU A 2 1.54 17.81 2.47
C LEU A 2 2.88 18.36 1.94
N ALA A 3 3.92 18.39 2.76
CA ALA A 3 5.24 18.87 2.38
C ALA A 3 5.92 17.99 1.30
N ALA A 4 5.66 16.69 1.29
CA ALA A 4 6.24 15.76 0.32
C ALA A 4 5.69 15.97 -1.11
N VAL A 5 4.49 16.51 -1.26
CA VAL A 5 3.85 16.77 -2.56
C VAL A 5 4.12 18.19 -3.06
N THR A 6 4.28 19.15 -2.15
CA THR A 6 4.50 20.57 -2.52
C THR A 6 5.90 20.86 -3.07
N VAL A 7 6.93 20.17 -2.57
CA VAL A 7 8.32 20.39 -3.00
C VAL A 7 8.54 20.01 -4.49
N PRO A 8 8.07 18.86 -5.01
CA PRO A 8 8.20 18.55 -6.44
C PRO A 8 7.43 19.52 -7.34
N ILE A 9 6.23 19.94 -6.93
CA ILE A 9 5.40 20.85 -7.72
C ILE A 9 6.06 22.22 -7.82
N PHE A 10 6.58 22.75 -6.74
CA PHE A 10 7.35 23.99 -6.74
C PHE A 10 8.60 23.91 -7.62
N GLY A 11 9.32 22.79 -7.57
CA GLY A 11 10.49 22.51 -8.42
C GLY A 11 10.14 22.52 -9.91
N ILE A 12 9.04 21.89 -10.29
CA ILE A 12 8.56 21.84 -11.68
C ILE A 12 8.15 23.24 -12.17
N ILE A 13 7.39 23.99 -11.36
CA ILE A 13 6.97 25.36 -11.70
C ILE A 13 8.20 26.26 -11.87
N LEU A 14 9.17 26.15 -10.97
CA LEU A 14 10.41 26.92 -11.02
C LEU A 14 11.22 26.57 -12.27
N PHE A 15 11.36 25.29 -12.61
CA PHE A 15 12.05 24.84 -13.83
C PHE A 15 11.36 25.40 -15.09
N MET A 16 10.03 25.38 -15.13
CA MET A 16 9.25 25.97 -16.22
C MET A 16 9.50 27.48 -16.34
N LEU A 17 9.50 28.20 -15.24
CA LEU A 17 9.76 29.66 -15.24
C LEU A 17 11.18 29.99 -15.72
N ILE A 18 12.18 29.20 -15.31
CA ILE A 18 13.57 29.37 -15.78
C ILE A 18 13.69 29.06 -17.26
N ALA A 19 13.03 28.00 -17.75
CA ALA A 19 13.00 27.62 -19.17
C ALA A 19 12.32 28.70 -20.02
N ILE A 20 11.21 29.27 -19.55
CA ILE A 20 10.51 30.37 -20.23
C ILE A 20 11.37 31.65 -20.24
N ALA A 21 11.97 31.99 -19.14
CA ALA A 21 12.85 33.17 -19.05
C ALA A 21 14.09 33.00 -19.94
N GLY A 22 14.69 31.79 -19.97
CA GLY A 22 15.80 31.44 -20.86
C GLY A 22 15.42 31.51 -22.33
N GLY A 23 14.25 30.97 -22.68
CA GLY A 23 13.68 30.98 -24.02
C GLY A 23 13.44 32.41 -24.53
N ILE A 24 12.84 33.26 -23.71
CA ILE A 24 12.60 34.68 -24.04
C ILE A 24 13.94 35.41 -24.25
N THR A 25 14.96 35.12 -23.42
CA THR A 25 16.29 35.72 -23.54
C THR A 25 16.98 35.31 -24.84
N ILE A 26 16.95 34.03 -25.19
CA ILE A 26 17.53 33.48 -26.44
C ILE A 26 16.80 34.05 -27.66
N TYR A 27 15.46 34.14 -27.62
CA TYR A 27 14.67 34.70 -28.72
C TYR A 27 14.95 36.19 -28.90
N GLY A 28 15.07 36.96 -27.85
CA GLY A 28 15.44 38.35 -27.87
C GLY A 28 16.84 38.60 -28.48
N LEU A 29 17.79 37.72 -28.17
CA LEU A 29 19.15 37.78 -28.74
C LEU A 29 19.16 37.40 -30.26
N LYS A 30 18.31 36.49 -30.70
CA LYS A 30 18.21 36.05 -32.08
C LYS A 30 17.48 37.04 -32.99
N SER A 31 16.54 37.81 -32.43
CA SER A 31 15.78 38.86 -33.12
C SER A 31 16.58 40.14 -33.36
N SER A 32 17.64 40.36 -32.59
CA SER A 32 18.51 41.54 -32.72
C SER A 32 19.66 41.32 -33.69
N LYS A 33 19.37 41.22 -34.99
CA LYS A 33 20.37 41.12 -36.05
C LYS A 33 21.01 42.45 -36.42
N SER A 34 20.91 43.49 -35.61
CA SER A 34 21.60 44.77 -35.87
C SER A 34 21.84 45.53 -34.55
N ALA A 35 23.01 45.44 -34.09
CA ALA A 35 23.84 46.38 -33.40
C ALA A 35 24.77 45.63 -32.44
N SER A 36 26.06 45.94 -32.52
CA SER A 36 27.09 45.61 -31.53
C SER A 36 26.73 46.25 -30.17
N THR A 37 25.83 45.61 -29.46
CA THR A 37 25.51 45.98 -28.08
C THR A 37 26.22 45.00 -27.15
N LYS A 38 27.30 45.45 -26.51
CA LYS A 38 27.88 44.81 -25.35
C LYS A 38 26.74 44.59 -24.37
N VAL A 39 26.29 43.32 -24.22
CA VAL A 39 25.22 43.01 -23.27
C VAL A 39 25.70 43.44 -21.89
N PRO A 40 24.94 44.27 -21.18
CA PRO A 40 25.45 44.91 -19.96
C PRO A 40 25.63 43.81 -18.90
N VAL A 41 26.85 43.60 -18.43
CA VAL A 41 27.23 42.61 -17.37
C VAL A 41 26.25 42.65 -16.21
N LYS A 42 25.75 43.83 -15.87
CA LYS A 42 24.74 44.05 -14.81
C LYS A 42 23.47 43.22 -15.03
N LYS A 43 23.04 43.00 -16.26
CA LYS A 43 21.83 42.19 -16.56
C LYS A 43 22.05 40.71 -16.27
N TYR A 44 23.22 40.16 -16.60
CA TYR A 44 23.55 38.78 -16.27
C TYR A 44 23.74 38.55 -14.78
N VAL A 45 24.38 39.51 -14.09
CA VAL A 45 24.53 39.49 -12.64
C VAL A 45 23.15 39.47 -11.96
N ALA A 46 22.22 40.33 -12.41
CA ALA A 46 20.85 40.35 -11.87
C ALA A 46 20.13 38.97 -12.10
N ILE A 47 20.25 38.40 -13.27
CA ILE A 47 19.65 37.08 -13.57
C ILE A 47 20.23 36.00 -12.67
N ILE A 48 21.55 35.97 -12.48
CA ILE A 48 22.22 34.97 -11.62
C ILE A 48 21.77 35.18 -10.15
N VAL A 49 21.69 36.39 -9.66
CA VAL A 49 21.25 36.67 -8.29
C VAL A 49 19.81 36.23 -8.08
N ILE A 50 18.91 36.52 -9.03
CA ILE A 50 17.52 36.06 -8.97
C ILE A 50 17.44 34.53 -9.01
N ALA A 51 18.20 33.88 -9.91
CA ALA A 51 18.23 32.42 -10.01
C ALA A 51 18.72 31.78 -8.70
N LEU A 52 19.79 32.32 -8.10
CA LEU A 52 20.30 31.84 -6.81
C LEU A 52 19.28 32.06 -5.69
N ALA A 53 18.63 33.23 -5.64
CA ALA A 53 17.60 33.49 -4.64
C ALA A 53 16.39 32.54 -4.73
N LEU A 54 16.04 32.10 -5.94
CA LEU A 54 14.95 31.18 -6.16
C LEU A 54 15.35 29.69 -5.89
N ILE A 55 16.59 29.32 -6.24
CA ILE A 55 17.06 27.94 -6.11
C ILE A 55 17.46 27.61 -4.66
N THR A 56 18.08 28.58 -3.95
CA THR A 56 18.62 28.31 -2.61
C THR A 56 17.58 27.80 -1.61
N PRO A 57 16.35 28.33 -1.48
CA PRO A 57 15.35 27.81 -0.55
C PRO A 57 14.94 26.38 -0.91
N THR A 58 14.85 26.06 -2.20
CA THR A 58 14.47 24.72 -2.68
C THR A 58 15.54 23.68 -2.35
N VAL A 59 16.82 24.03 -2.59
CA VAL A 59 17.97 23.17 -2.26
C VAL A 59 18.10 22.98 -0.75
N CYS A 60 17.97 24.06 0.03
CA CYS A 60 17.99 23.97 1.49
C CYS A 60 16.86 23.11 2.03
N GLY A 61 15.64 23.26 1.50
CA GLY A 61 14.50 22.44 1.88
C GLY A 61 14.69 20.96 1.54
N ALA A 62 15.19 20.67 0.34
CA ALA A 62 15.50 19.31 -0.08
C ALA A 62 16.60 18.67 0.81
N TYR A 63 17.64 19.43 1.12
CA TYR A 63 18.71 18.98 2.01
C TYR A 63 18.20 18.69 3.43
N GLN A 64 17.37 19.56 4.00
CA GLN A 64 16.77 19.35 5.31
C GLN A 64 15.88 18.09 5.31
N THR A 65 15.06 17.92 4.28
CA THR A 65 14.21 16.74 4.16
C THR A 65 15.05 15.46 4.06
N ALA A 66 16.09 15.46 3.23
CA ALA A 66 16.98 14.32 3.07
C ALA A 66 17.70 13.92 4.37
N ASN A 67 18.09 14.91 5.18
CA ASN A 67 18.73 14.66 6.47
C ASN A 67 17.77 14.22 7.59
N GLN A 68 16.46 14.35 7.37
CA GLN A 68 15.42 13.92 8.32
C GLN A 68 14.85 12.53 7.97
N VAL A 69 15.32 11.92 6.87
CA VAL A 69 14.92 10.57 6.51
C VAL A 69 15.47 9.60 7.55
N VAL A 70 14.57 9.06 8.34
CA VAL A 70 14.86 7.97 9.28
C VAL A 70 14.34 6.66 8.67
N PRO A 71 14.90 5.50 9.02
CA PRO A 71 14.34 4.20 8.64
C PRO A 71 12.85 4.14 8.96
N GLY A 72 12.05 3.61 8.05
CA GLY A 72 10.60 3.45 8.26
C GLY A 72 10.25 2.47 9.38
N THR A 73 11.23 1.68 9.83
CA THR A 73 11.12 0.73 10.94
C THR A 73 11.77 1.32 12.18
N SER A 74 11.02 1.47 13.26
CA SER A 74 11.55 1.89 14.56
C SER A 74 12.23 0.72 15.28
N ASP A 75 13.09 1.02 16.26
CA ASP A 75 13.71 0.00 17.11
C ASP A 75 12.65 -0.85 17.81
N ALA A 76 11.57 -0.24 18.33
CA ALA A 76 10.47 -0.96 18.96
C ALA A 76 9.77 -1.95 18.00
N MET A 77 9.65 -1.61 16.73
CA MET A 77 9.08 -2.51 15.72
C MET A 77 10.05 -3.66 15.42
N TRP A 78 11.34 -3.36 15.32
CA TRP A 78 12.39 -4.38 15.15
C TRP A 78 12.43 -5.36 16.33
N ASP A 79 12.40 -4.84 17.57
CA ASP A 79 12.36 -5.65 18.79
C ASP A 79 11.11 -6.55 18.83
N SER A 80 9.98 -6.04 18.35
CA SER A 80 8.74 -6.83 18.25
C SER A 80 8.88 -7.98 17.27
N MET A 81 9.53 -7.77 16.12
CA MET A 81 9.77 -8.83 15.14
C MET A 81 10.76 -9.88 15.67
N ALA A 82 11.82 -9.44 16.35
CA ALA A 82 12.76 -10.34 17.03
C ALA A 82 12.03 -11.19 18.09
N TRP A 83 11.16 -10.55 18.87
CA TRP A 83 10.34 -11.26 19.86
C TRP A 83 9.43 -12.31 19.20
N ILE A 84 8.77 -11.99 18.07
CA ILE A 84 7.92 -12.94 17.33
C ILE A 84 8.77 -14.12 16.86
N ASN A 85 9.96 -13.87 16.30
CA ASN A 85 10.88 -14.92 15.86
C ASN A 85 11.24 -15.89 17.00
N GLU A 86 11.59 -15.34 18.16
CA GLU A 86 12.08 -16.12 19.30
C GLU A 86 10.98 -16.83 20.10
N ASN A 87 9.76 -16.29 20.11
CA ASN A 87 8.70 -16.71 21.04
C ASN A 87 7.46 -17.33 20.36
N THR A 88 7.47 -17.52 19.05
CA THR A 88 6.37 -18.19 18.34
C THR A 88 6.86 -19.41 17.58
N ALA A 89 5.98 -20.33 17.26
CA ALA A 89 6.30 -21.51 16.46
C ALA A 89 6.65 -21.12 15.01
N ASP A 90 7.50 -21.90 14.34
CA ASP A 90 7.95 -21.64 12.96
C ASP A 90 6.80 -21.58 11.93
N ASN A 91 5.69 -22.26 12.19
CA ASN A 91 4.49 -22.26 11.36
C ASN A 91 3.49 -21.15 11.73
N THR A 92 3.86 -20.21 12.60
CA THR A 92 3.02 -19.06 12.94
C THR A 92 2.83 -18.16 11.72
N VAL A 93 1.58 -17.71 11.51
CA VAL A 93 1.23 -16.78 10.45
C VAL A 93 0.91 -15.41 11.06
N VAL A 94 1.63 -14.39 10.62
CA VAL A 94 1.44 -13.02 11.10
C VAL A 94 0.38 -12.31 10.28
N ALA A 95 -0.60 -11.72 10.97
CA ALA A 95 -1.62 -10.87 10.36
C ALA A 95 -1.22 -9.40 10.47
N SER A 96 -0.90 -8.79 9.34
CA SER A 96 -0.59 -7.36 9.24
C SER A 96 -1.10 -6.78 7.94
N TRP A 97 -1.18 -5.45 7.85
CA TRP A 97 -1.40 -4.78 6.59
C TRP A 97 -0.18 -4.97 5.66
N TRP A 98 -0.39 -5.00 4.36
CA TRP A 98 0.61 -5.39 3.35
C TRP A 98 1.94 -4.60 3.41
N ASP A 99 1.91 -3.35 3.87
CA ASP A 99 3.11 -2.50 3.99
C ASP A 99 4.23 -3.12 4.83
N PHE A 100 3.85 -3.95 5.80
CA PHE A 100 4.78 -4.60 6.74
C PHE A 100 5.00 -6.08 6.44
N GLY A 101 4.29 -6.66 5.47
CA GLY A 101 4.35 -8.08 5.17
C GLY A 101 5.77 -8.57 4.98
N TYR A 102 6.49 -8.04 4.00
CA TYR A 102 7.89 -8.43 3.76
C TYR A 102 8.82 -8.22 4.95
N LEU A 103 8.52 -7.23 5.79
CA LEU A 103 9.33 -6.98 6.97
C LEU A 103 9.16 -8.10 8.00
N PHE A 104 7.92 -8.57 8.21
CA PHE A 104 7.67 -9.74 9.08
C PHE A 104 8.23 -11.03 8.48
N GLU A 105 8.16 -11.23 7.17
CA GLU A 105 8.77 -12.39 6.52
C GLU A 105 10.27 -12.45 6.74
N ILE A 106 10.97 -11.32 6.59
CA ILE A 106 12.43 -11.26 6.65
C ILE A 106 12.94 -11.18 8.11
N ALA A 107 12.36 -10.30 8.93
CA ALA A 107 12.88 -10.00 10.25
C ALA A 107 12.33 -10.91 11.35
N ALA A 108 11.05 -11.32 11.23
CA ALA A 108 10.46 -12.28 12.15
C ALA A 108 10.56 -13.73 11.66
N ASP A 109 10.99 -13.96 10.41
CA ASP A 109 11.05 -15.27 9.78
C ASP A 109 9.74 -16.05 9.95
N ARG A 110 8.62 -15.38 9.64
CA ARG A 110 7.27 -15.93 9.77
C ARG A 110 6.46 -15.66 8.51
N GLN A 111 5.57 -16.59 8.18
CA GLN A 111 4.61 -16.40 7.10
C GLN A 111 3.66 -15.25 7.43
N VAL A 112 3.20 -14.54 6.40
CA VAL A 112 2.23 -13.45 6.53
C VAL A 112 1.00 -13.72 5.68
N ILE A 113 -0.14 -13.21 6.10
CA ILE A 113 -1.37 -13.32 5.30
C ILE A 113 -1.44 -12.30 4.18
N PHE A 114 -0.66 -11.22 4.26
CA PHE A 114 -0.74 -10.11 3.31
C PHE A 114 0.58 -9.35 3.21
N ASP A 115 1.10 -9.21 1.99
CA ASP A 115 2.36 -8.54 1.66
C ASP A 115 2.22 -7.67 0.41
N GLY A 116 3.31 -7.01 0.00
CA GLY A 116 3.35 -6.18 -1.20
C GLY A 116 3.15 -6.95 -2.51
N GLY A 117 3.44 -8.25 -2.56
CA GLY A 117 3.21 -9.11 -3.71
C GLY A 117 1.76 -9.53 -3.87
N SER A 118 1.03 -9.60 -2.76
CA SER A 118 -0.38 -10.04 -2.72
C SER A 118 -1.39 -8.90 -2.60
N GLN A 119 -0.97 -7.64 -2.75
CA GLN A 119 -1.86 -6.48 -2.58
C GLN A 119 -2.80 -6.20 -3.77
N SER A 120 -2.57 -6.79 -4.93
CA SER A 120 -3.34 -6.51 -6.14
C SER A 120 -3.83 -7.80 -6.82
N GLY A 121 -4.98 -7.69 -7.48
CA GLY A 121 -5.53 -8.79 -8.27
C GLY A 121 -6.24 -9.88 -7.48
N ASN A 122 -6.47 -9.65 -6.18
CA ASN A 122 -7.08 -10.64 -5.29
C ASN A 122 -8.01 -9.99 -4.24
N SER A 123 -8.69 -10.81 -3.44
CA SER A 123 -9.64 -10.38 -2.42
C SER A 123 -9.02 -10.12 -1.03
N ARG A 124 -7.72 -10.33 -0.84
CA ARG A 124 -7.06 -10.24 0.49
C ARG A 124 -7.20 -8.88 1.14
N ALA A 125 -6.99 -7.80 0.36
CA ALA A 125 -7.14 -6.44 0.87
C ALA A 125 -8.56 -6.17 1.40
N PHE A 126 -9.59 -6.66 0.70
CA PHE A 126 -10.97 -6.57 1.14
C PHE A 126 -11.19 -7.32 2.46
N TRP A 127 -10.79 -8.60 2.50
CA TRP A 127 -10.97 -9.44 3.68
C TRP A 127 -10.22 -8.91 4.90
N LEU A 128 -8.98 -8.50 4.72
CA LEU A 128 -8.20 -7.96 5.83
C LEU A 128 -8.76 -6.62 6.31
N GLY A 129 -9.17 -5.75 5.39
CA GLY A 129 -9.88 -4.51 5.74
C GLY A 129 -11.16 -4.80 6.53
N GLN A 130 -11.96 -5.76 6.09
CA GLN A 130 -13.18 -6.19 6.79
C GLN A 130 -12.86 -6.72 8.19
N ALA A 131 -11.83 -7.56 8.35
CA ALA A 131 -11.42 -8.10 9.65
C ALA A 131 -10.98 -7.01 10.64
N MET A 132 -10.28 -5.98 10.14
CA MET A 132 -9.74 -4.90 10.98
C MET A 132 -10.77 -3.82 11.33
N THR A 133 -11.90 -3.75 10.62
CA THR A 133 -12.88 -2.66 10.80
C THR A 133 -14.24 -3.12 11.30
N THR A 134 -14.52 -4.42 11.31
CA THR A 134 -15.78 -4.97 11.84
C THR A 134 -15.82 -4.87 13.37
N ASP A 135 -16.99 -4.61 13.92
CA ASP A 135 -17.29 -4.71 15.35
C ASP A 135 -17.67 -6.15 15.79
N ASN A 136 -17.81 -7.07 14.84
CA ASN A 136 -18.09 -8.48 15.09
C ASN A 136 -16.77 -9.25 15.27
N MET A 137 -16.40 -9.57 16.51
CA MET A 137 -15.16 -10.27 16.85
C MET A 137 -15.10 -11.68 16.27
N ASP A 138 -16.22 -12.39 16.19
CA ASP A 138 -16.28 -13.75 15.64
C ASP A 138 -16.07 -13.71 14.12
N LEU A 139 -16.60 -12.70 13.43
CA LEU A 139 -16.34 -12.49 12.01
C LEU A 139 -14.86 -12.14 11.76
N SER A 140 -14.30 -11.23 12.55
CA SER A 140 -12.89 -10.87 12.47
C SER A 140 -11.99 -12.10 12.63
N ALA A 141 -12.21 -12.88 13.69
CA ALA A 141 -11.47 -14.12 13.95
C ALA A 141 -11.66 -15.15 12.83
N GLY A 142 -12.89 -15.29 12.31
CA GLY A 142 -13.19 -16.17 11.19
C GLY A 142 -12.46 -15.80 9.91
N ILE A 143 -12.37 -14.50 9.60
CA ILE A 143 -11.62 -14.01 8.44
C ILE A 143 -10.12 -14.30 8.60
N PHE A 144 -9.52 -13.99 9.76
CA PHE A 144 -8.10 -14.29 10.00
C PHE A 144 -7.82 -15.78 9.91
N ARG A 145 -8.69 -16.62 10.47
CA ARG A 145 -8.59 -18.08 10.36
C ARG A 145 -8.65 -18.54 8.90
N MET A 146 -9.62 -18.07 8.11
CA MET A 146 -9.73 -18.37 6.68
C MET A 146 -8.47 -17.97 5.91
N LEU A 147 -8.02 -16.72 6.08
CA LEU A 147 -6.85 -16.20 5.37
C LEU A 147 -5.57 -16.93 5.76
N GLY A 148 -5.39 -17.26 7.03
CA GLY A 148 -4.23 -18.01 7.53
C GLY A 148 -4.22 -19.49 7.12
N THR A 149 -5.39 -20.07 6.82
CA THR A 149 -5.52 -21.48 6.46
C THR A 149 -5.48 -21.68 4.94
N SER A 150 -6.38 -21.03 4.22
CA SER A 150 -6.61 -21.29 2.80
C SER A 150 -6.35 -20.07 1.90
N GLY A 151 -6.02 -18.93 2.49
CA GLY A 151 -5.89 -17.68 1.76
C GLY A 151 -7.21 -17.31 1.08
N GLU A 152 -7.21 -17.28 -0.24
CA GLU A 152 -8.37 -16.92 -1.05
C GLU A 152 -9.15 -18.13 -1.61
N ASN A 153 -8.70 -19.34 -1.32
CA ASN A 153 -9.29 -20.53 -1.91
C ASN A 153 -10.77 -20.67 -1.57
N ALA A 154 -11.18 -20.31 -0.34
CA ALA A 154 -12.60 -20.32 0.04
C ALA A 154 -13.43 -19.36 -0.82
N THR A 155 -12.94 -18.13 -1.03
CA THR A 155 -13.60 -17.13 -1.88
C THR A 155 -13.70 -17.59 -3.33
N ASN A 156 -12.60 -18.10 -3.87
CA ASN A 156 -12.54 -18.56 -5.26
C ASN A 156 -13.46 -19.76 -5.48
N THR A 157 -13.41 -20.76 -4.61
CA THR A 157 -14.26 -21.96 -4.71
C THR A 157 -15.75 -21.61 -4.61
N LEU A 158 -16.14 -20.71 -3.69
CA LEU A 158 -17.53 -20.25 -3.61
C LEU A 158 -17.93 -19.42 -4.82
N THR A 159 -17.02 -18.63 -5.37
CA THR A 159 -17.26 -17.90 -6.62
C THR A 159 -17.55 -18.85 -7.77
N ASP A 160 -16.80 -19.94 -7.88
CA ASP A 160 -17.03 -20.98 -8.90
C ASP A 160 -18.39 -21.67 -8.70
N TYR A 161 -18.78 -21.96 -7.48
CA TYR A 161 -20.07 -22.60 -7.18
C TYR A 161 -21.28 -21.68 -7.40
N THR A 162 -21.14 -20.40 -7.13
CA THR A 162 -22.22 -19.42 -7.19
C THR A 162 -22.29 -18.62 -8.49
N GLY A 163 -21.18 -18.66 -9.27
CA GLY A 163 -20.99 -17.80 -10.45
C GLY A 163 -20.87 -16.31 -10.13
N SER A 164 -20.67 -15.92 -8.85
CA SER A 164 -20.67 -14.52 -8.42
C SER A 164 -19.77 -14.28 -7.21
N PRO A 165 -18.71 -13.44 -7.36
CA PRO A 165 -17.86 -13.05 -6.23
C PRO A 165 -18.63 -12.36 -5.10
N GLY A 166 -19.66 -11.54 -5.43
CA GLY A 166 -20.49 -10.89 -4.42
C GLY A 166 -21.27 -11.88 -3.58
N LYS A 167 -21.91 -12.89 -4.22
CA LYS A 167 -22.60 -13.97 -3.47
C LYS A 167 -21.63 -14.79 -2.63
N ALA A 168 -20.45 -15.09 -3.15
CA ALA A 168 -19.41 -15.79 -2.38
C ALA A 168 -19.02 -14.99 -1.13
N THR A 169 -18.87 -13.69 -1.26
CA THR A 169 -18.58 -12.78 -0.14
C THR A 169 -19.70 -12.79 0.90
N ASP A 170 -20.96 -12.64 0.48
CA ASP A 170 -22.12 -12.65 1.38
C ASP A 170 -22.21 -13.97 2.17
N ILE A 171 -21.99 -15.10 1.49
CA ILE A 171 -21.95 -16.42 2.12
C ILE A 171 -20.83 -16.50 3.16
N LEU A 172 -19.63 -16.05 2.83
CA LEU A 172 -18.49 -16.09 3.76
C LEU A 172 -18.73 -15.21 4.98
N ILE A 173 -19.25 -14.00 4.80
CA ILE A 173 -19.59 -13.11 5.93
C ILE A 173 -20.59 -13.77 6.87
N ASP A 174 -21.55 -14.53 6.34
CA ASP A 174 -22.55 -15.23 7.18
C ASP A 174 -22.00 -16.47 7.87
N ILE A 175 -21.09 -17.23 7.26
CA ILE A 175 -20.60 -18.49 7.83
C ILE A 175 -19.35 -18.38 8.69
N LEU A 176 -18.48 -17.41 8.43
CA LEU A 176 -17.19 -17.26 9.15
C LEU A 176 -17.33 -17.04 10.65
N PRO A 177 -18.35 -16.33 11.17
CA PRO A 177 -18.55 -16.16 12.62
C PRO A 177 -19.16 -17.39 13.30
N LYS A 178 -19.61 -18.39 12.55
CA LYS A 178 -20.26 -19.60 13.08
C LYS A 178 -19.25 -20.69 13.45
N ASN A 179 -19.67 -21.70 14.18
CA ASN A 179 -18.89 -22.93 14.28
C ASN A 179 -19.02 -23.77 12.98
N ALA A 180 -18.12 -24.75 12.78
CA ALA A 180 -18.06 -25.54 11.55
C ALA A 180 -19.37 -26.25 11.20
N GLN A 181 -20.09 -26.80 12.21
CA GLN A 181 -21.35 -27.52 11.97
C GLN A 181 -22.47 -26.56 11.54
N ASP A 182 -22.61 -25.43 12.20
CA ASP A 182 -23.63 -24.42 11.86
C ASP A 182 -23.31 -23.75 10.52
N ALA A 183 -22.03 -23.51 10.24
CA ALA A 183 -21.57 -23.02 8.93
C ALA A 183 -21.96 -24.00 7.81
N LYS A 184 -21.71 -25.29 8.00
CA LYS A 184 -22.10 -26.35 7.05
C LYS A 184 -23.61 -26.41 6.84
N ASN A 185 -24.37 -26.38 7.92
CA ASN A 185 -25.84 -26.38 7.84
C ASN A 185 -26.36 -25.14 7.10
N THR A 186 -25.75 -23.98 7.31
CA THR A 186 -26.09 -22.74 6.61
C THR A 186 -25.81 -22.85 5.11
N LEU A 187 -24.64 -23.36 4.73
CA LEU A 187 -24.28 -23.58 3.31
C LEU A 187 -25.33 -24.44 2.59
N ILE A 188 -25.79 -25.52 3.24
CA ILE A 188 -26.75 -26.46 2.64
C ILE A 188 -28.17 -25.89 2.66
N ASN A 189 -28.67 -25.48 3.84
CA ASN A 189 -30.08 -25.18 4.04
C ASN A 189 -30.48 -23.76 3.60
N THR A 190 -29.55 -22.80 3.69
CA THR A 190 -29.82 -21.39 3.37
C THR A 190 -29.36 -21.05 1.94
N TYR A 191 -28.18 -21.53 1.57
CA TYR A 191 -27.58 -21.19 0.28
C TYR A 191 -27.75 -22.30 -0.80
N GLY A 192 -28.29 -23.45 -0.43
CA GLY A 192 -28.61 -24.52 -1.37
C GLY A 192 -27.39 -25.23 -1.96
N LEU A 193 -26.24 -25.17 -1.32
CA LEU A 193 -25.06 -25.93 -1.74
C LEU A 193 -25.29 -27.43 -1.47
N THR A 194 -24.71 -28.27 -2.31
CA THR A 194 -24.73 -29.72 -2.05
C THR A 194 -23.86 -30.04 -0.82
N ASN A 195 -24.12 -31.23 -0.23
CA ASN A 195 -23.29 -31.67 0.90
C ASN A 195 -21.81 -31.82 0.51
N GLU A 196 -21.52 -32.22 -0.72
CA GLU A 196 -20.15 -32.30 -1.24
C GLU A 196 -19.50 -30.92 -1.34
N GLN A 197 -20.19 -29.93 -1.90
CA GLN A 197 -19.72 -28.55 -1.96
C GLN A 197 -19.47 -27.97 -0.56
N ALA A 198 -20.40 -28.17 0.38
CA ALA A 198 -20.22 -27.72 1.75
C ALA A 198 -18.99 -28.39 2.41
N ASN A 199 -18.80 -29.71 2.21
CA ASN A 199 -17.61 -30.40 2.71
C ASN A 199 -16.29 -29.88 2.11
N THR A 200 -16.30 -29.32 0.93
CA THR A 200 -15.14 -28.65 0.33
C THR A 200 -14.86 -27.30 0.96
N ILE A 201 -15.89 -26.54 1.32
CA ILE A 201 -15.74 -25.17 1.87
C ILE A 201 -15.33 -25.19 3.35
N ILE A 202 -15.88 -26.10 4.15
CA ILE A 202 -15.64 -26.12 5.61
C ILE A 202 -14.13 -26.23 5.96
N PRO A 203 -13.32 -27.12 5.39
CA PRO A 203 -11.88 -27.16 5.68
C PRO A 203 -11.13 -25.88 5.28
N LEU A 204 -11.64 -25.13 4.31
CA LEU A 204 -11.03 -23.85 3.87
C LEU A 204 -11.32 -22.69 4.81
N THR A 205 -12.39 -22.77 5.59
CA THR A 205 -12.88 -21.70 6.46
C THR A 205 -12.82 -22.06 7.95
N HIS A 206 -12.96 -23.34 8.27
CA HIS A 206 -13.03 -23.90 9.63
C HIS A 206 -12.15 -25.15 9.70
N PRO A 207 -10.81 -25.00 9.64
CA PRO A 207 -9.90 -26.14 9.79
C PRO A 207 -10.04 -26.77 11.20
N ASP A 208 -9.74 -28.06 11.32
CA ASP A 208 -9.69 -28.82 12.57
C ASP A 208 -8.55 -28.36 13.47
#